data_f8fe8c20e5b68655acc0712b25356359
#
_entry.id   f8fe8c20e5b68655acc0712b25356359
#
_cell.length_a   1.000
_cell.length_b   1.000
_cell.length_c   1.000
_cell.angle_alpha   90.00
_cell.angle_beta   90.00
_cell.angle_gamma   90.00
#
_symmetry.space_group_name_H-M   'P 1'
#
loop_
_entity.id
_entity.type
_entity.pdbx_description
1 polymer ?
#
loop_
_entity_poly.entity_id
_entity_poly.type
_entity_poly.pdbx_seq_one_letter_code
_entity_poly.pdbx_strand_id
1 'polypeptide(L)'
;MIDTLERLRTDVDLWVASASEDGHAYLVPLSYHWDGAALLVATPRASRTARNLIRTGWARVALGPTRDVVIVEGPVDAIPIGADPELEDAHALAAGFDPRTLSEEYVYLRIRPHEIQAWREANELEGRSVMRGGAWLE
;
A
#
# COMPACT_ATOMS: atom_id res chain seq x y z
N MET A 1 17.26 4.92 0.47
CA MET A 1 16.61 4.25 -0.67
C MET A 1 16.79 2.74 -0.69
N ILE A 2 18.02 2.24 -0.60
CA ILE A 2 18.31 0.80 -0.72
C ILE A 2 17.59 -0.02 0.35
N ASP A 3 17.68 0.39 1.60
CA ASP A 3 17.00 -0.30 2.71
C ASP A 3 15.48 -0.26 2.55
N THR A 4 14.96 0.86 2.10
CA THR A 4 13.53 1.03 1.87
C THR A 4 13.04 0.11 0.76
N LEU A 5 13.78 0.04 -0.37
CA LEU A 5 13.44 -0.87 -1.46
C LEU A 5 13.44 -2.32 -1.02
N GLU A 6 14.42 -2.70 -0.21
CA GLU A 6 14.48 -4.06 0.33
C GLU A 6 13.27 -4.36 1.21
N ARG A 7 12.89 -3.40 2.06
CA ARG A 7 11.71 -3.53 2.92
C ARG A 7 10.44 -3.69 2.10
N LEU A 8 10.28 -2.89 1.05
CA LEU A 8 9.12 -2.98 0.17
C LEU A 8 9.02 -4.35 -0.50
N ARG A 9 10.17 -4.94 -0.87
CA ARG A 9 10.20 -6.24 -1.53
C ARG A 9 9.99 -7.42 -0.59
N THR A 10 10.41 -7.30 0.67
CA THR A 10 10.47 -8.45 1.60
C THR A 10 9.37 -8.47 2.64
N ASP A 11 8.83 -7.31 3.03
CA ASP A 11 7.70 -7.27 3.96
C ASP A 11 6.44 -7.79 3.28
N VAL A 12 5.49 -8.29 4.06
CA VAL A 12 4.27 -8.92 3.55
C VAL A 12 3.04 -8.10 3.88
N ASP A 13 3.03 -7.44 5.03
CA ASP A 13 1.86 -6.76 5.56
C ASP A 13 2.11 -5.27 5.74
N LEU A 14 1.04 -4.50 5.62
CA LEU A 14 1.08 -3.06 5.86
C LEU A 14 -0.22 -2.60 6.50
N TRP A 15 -0.19 -1.38 7.05
CA TRP A 15 -1.38 -0.70 7.54
C TRP A 15 -1.85 0.29 6.49
N VAL A 16 -3.14 0.28 6.18
CA VAL A 16 -3.74 1.21 5.23
C VAL A 16 -4.62 2.19 5.99
N ALA A 17 -4.29 3.47 5.88
CA ALA A 17 -5.10 4.56 6.42
C ALA A 17 -6.00 5.11 5.33
N SER A 18 -7.24 5.41 5.69
CA SER A 18 -8.19 6.05 4.80
C SER A 18 -9.17 6.89 5.60
N ALA A 19 -9.96 7.69 4.93
CA ALA A 19 -10.94 8.54 5.59
C ALA A 19 -12.24 8.59 4.81
N SER A 20 -13.36 8.61 5.54
CA SER A 20 -14.69 8.77 4.95
C SER A 20 -14.95 10.22 4.54
N GLU A 21 -16.05 10.45 3.84
CA GLU A 21 -16.44 11.80 3.39
C GLU A 21 -16.56 12.78 4.54
N ASP A 22 -17.03 12.32 5.70
CA ASP A 22 -17.20 13.15 6.89
C ASP A 22 -15.96 13.18 7.78
N GLY A 23 -14.84 12.69 7.29
CA GLY A 23 -13.55 12.82 7.97
C GLY A 23 -13.25 11.77 9.03
N HIS A 24 -14.01 10.68 9.10
CA HIS A 24 -13.71 9.60 10.02
C HIS A 24 -12.52 8.79 9.52
N ALA A 25 -11.46 8.75 10.31
CA ALA A 25 -10.27 7.97 10.00
C ALA A 25 -10.54 6.48 10.15
N TYR A 26 -9.96 5.70 9.26
CA TYR A 26 -10.08 4.25 9.26
C TYR A 26 -8.70 3.64 9.01
N LEU A 27 -8.41 2.53 9.69
CA LEU A 27 -7.09 1.90 9.61
C LEU A 27 -7.25 0.39 9.64
N VAL A 28 -6.70 -0.29 8.65
CA VAL A 28 -6.77 -1.75 8.56
C VAL A 28 -5.42 -2.32 8.11
N PRO A 29 -5.07 -3.56 8.55
CA PRO A 29 -3.91 -4.25 8.01
C PRO A 29 -4.29 -5.01 6.75
N LEU A 30 -3.42 -5.01 5.76
CA LEU A 30 -3.59 -5.79 4.55
C LEU A 30 -2.24 -6.36 4.12
N SER A 31 -2.27 -7.53 3.49
CA SER A 31 -1.09 -8.08 2.84
C SER A 31 -0.94 -7.45 1.46
N TYR A 32 0.29 -7.40 0.97
CA TYR A 32 0.54 -6.71 -0.30
C TYR A 32 1.58 -7.43 -1.14
N HIS A 33 1.65 -7.02 -2.39
CA HIS A 33 2.70 -7.36 -3.32
C HIS A 33 3.36 -6.08 -3.83
N TRP A 34 4.70 -6.02 -3.82
CA TRP A 34 5.47 -4.94 -4.43
C TRP A 34 5.86 -5.37 -5.84
N ASP A 35 5.39 -4.64 -6.86
CA ASP A 35 5.64 -5.03 -8.26
C ASP A 35 6.88 -4.36 -8.87
N GLY A 36 7.71 -3.74 -8.04
CA GLY A 36 8.89 -2.99 -8.48
C GLY A 36 8.64 -1.50 -8.62
N ALA A 37 7.38 -1.08 -8.67
CA ALA A 37 7.00 0.32 -8.84
C ALA A 37 5.85 0.73 -7.92
N ALA A 38 5.00 -0.19 -7.49
CA ALA A 38 3.81 0.12 -6.71
C ALA A 38 3.46 -1.02 -5.76
N LEU A 39 2.60 -0.70 -4.79
CA LEU A 39 2.07 -1.65 -3.82
C LEU A 39 0.69 -2.10 -4.28
N LEU A 40 0.47 -3.41 -4.35
CA LEU A 40 -0.82 -3.97 -4.71
C LEU A 40 -1.45 -4.64 -3.49
N VAL A 41 -2.62 -4.18 -3.10
CA VAL A 41 -3.42 -4.78 -2.04
C VAL A 41 -4.75 -5.24 -2.61
N ALA A 42 -5.41 -6.16 -1.90
CA ALA A 42 -6.75 -6.62 -2.26
C ALA A 42 -7.64 -6.51 -1.03
N THR A 43 -8.86 -6.05 -1.23
CA THR A 43 -9.82 -5.91 -0.15
C THR A 43 -11.23 -6.08 -0.72
N PRO A 44 -12.22 -6.48 0.09
CA PRO A 44 -13.59 -6.54 -0.42
C PRO A 44 -14.01 -5.19 -1.01
N ARG A 45 -14.63 -5.25 -2.18
CA ARG A 45 -15.06 -4.05 -2.89
C ARG A 45 -16.01 -3.19 -2.06
N ALA A 46 -16.83 -3.82 -1.23
CA ALA A 46 -17.81 -3.14 -0.37
C ALA A 46 -17.18 -2.65 0.95
N SER A 47 -15.90 -2.91 1.21
CA SER A 47 -15.27 -2.48 2.44
C SER A 47 -15.14 -0.97 2.52
N ARG A 48 -15.03 -0.45 3.74
CA ARG A 48 -14.79 0.98 3.95
C ARG A 48 -13.47 1.42 3.31
N THR A 49 -12.45 0.59 3.42
CA THR A 49 -11.14 0.87 2.82
C THR A 49 -11.26 1.06 1.31
N ALA A 50 -11.89 0.12 0.62
CA ALA A 50 -12.06 0.23 -0.83
C ALA A 50 -12.86 1.46 -1.21
N ARG A 51 -14.00 1.70 -0.55
CA ARG A 51 -14.84 2.85 -0.84
C ARG A 51 -14.11 4.18 -0.61
N ASN A 52 -13.38 4.27 0.50
CA ASN A 52 -12.64 5.49 0.83
C ASN A 52 -11.53 5.74 -0.19
N LEU A 53 -10.74 4.74 -0.52
CA LEU A 53 -9.60 4.90 -1.42
C LEU A 53 -10.03 5.16 -2.86
N ILE A 54 -11.09 4.51 -3.32
CA ILE A 54 -11.61 4.76 -4.66
C ILE A 54 -12.18 6.18 -4.76
N ARG A 55 -12.88 6.62 -3.73
CA ARG A 55 -13.43 7.98 -3.71
C ARG A 55 -12.35 9.06 -3.69
N THR A 56 -11.34 8.90 -2.83
CA THR A 56 -10.28 9.90 -2.70
C THR A 56 -9.21 9.81 -3.78
N GLY A 57 -8.98 8.60 -4.32
CA GLY A 57 -7.91 8.37 -5.27
C GLY A 57 -6.51 8.46 -4.67
N TRP A 58 -6.38 8.44 -3.35
CA TRP A 58 -5.10 8.63 -2.66
C TRP A 58 -5.03 7.72 -1.43
N ALA A 59 -3.90 7.08 -1.21
CA ALA A 59 -3.68 6.21 -0.07
C ALA A 59 -2.45 6.62 0.72
N ARG A 60 -2.50 6.33 2.01
CA ARG A 60 -1.34 6.43 2.90
C ARG A 60 -1.22 5.09 3.62
N VAL A 61 -0.04 4.48 3.53
CA VAL A 61 0.21 3.18 4.14
C VAL A 61 1.50 3.21 4.95
N ALA A 62 1.57 2.33 5.94
CA ALA A 62 2.76 2.20 6.77
C ALA A 62 3.13 0.74 6.88
N LEU A 63 4.41 0.44 6.78
CA LEU A 63 4.93 -0.91 6.99
C LEU A 63 6.11 -0.88 7.95
N GLY A 64 6.36 -2.05 8.54
CA GLY A 64 7.40 -2.21 9.52
C GLY A 64 6.97 -1.87 10.94
N PRO A 65 7.82 -2.16 11.93
CA PRO A 65 7.53 -1.82 13.31
C PRO A 65 7.58 -0.29 13.52
N THR A 66 6.95 0.16 14.58
CA THR A 66 6.84 1.61 14.85
C THR A 66 8.20 2.28 15.04
N ARG A 67 9.23 1.52 15.38
CA ARG A 67 10.59 2.05 15.55
C ARG A 67 11.48 1.82 14.33
N ASP A 68 10.89 1.41 13.22
CA ASP A 68 11.58 1.23 11.95
C ASP A 68 10.52 1.27 10.85
N VAL A 69 9.88 2.41 10.75
CA VAL A 69 8.68 2.58 9.93
C VAL A 69 9.03 3.07 8.54
N VAL A 70 8.27 2.59 7.56
CA VAL A 70 8.24 3.14 6.20
C VAL A 70 6.82 3.58 5.92
N ILE A 71 6.64 4.86 5.58
CA ILE A 71 5.34 5.42 5.23
C ILE A 71 5.35 5.79 3.75
N VAL A 72 4.38 5.26 3.03
CA VAL A 72 4.23 5.49 1.59
C VAL A 72 2.87 6.13 1.35
N GLU A 73 2.83 7.18 0.54
CA GLU A 73 1.55 7.71 0.08
C GLU A 73 1.60 8.01 -1.41
N GLY A 74 0.45 7.91 -2.04
CA GLY A 74 0.34 8.17 -3.45
C GLY A 74 -1.03 7.84 -4.02
N PRO A 75 -1.21 8.07 -5.33
CA PRO A 75 -2.46 7.80 -6.01
C PRO A 75 -2.77 6.31 -6.06
N VAL A 76 -4.06 6.01 -6.10
CA VAL A 76 -4.60 4.65 -6.11
C VAL A 76 -5.33 4.40 -7.42
N ASP A 77 -5.00 3.28 -8.05
CA ASP A 77 -5.74 2.77 -9.20
C ASP A 77 -6.51 1.52 -8.78
N ALA A 78 -7.82 1.51 -9.01
CA ALA A 78 -8.64 0.33 -8.76
C ALA A 78 -8.54 -0.61 -9.96
N ILE A 79 -8.20 -1.87 -9.70
CA ILE A 79 -8.05 -2.88 -10.74
C ILE A 79 -9.07 -3.99 -10.47
N PRO A 80 -10.05 -4.18 -11.38
CA PRO A 80 -11.01 -5.27 -11.20
C PRO A 80 -10.34 -6.63 -11.36
N ILE A 81 -10.92 -7.62 -10.70
CA ILE A 81 -10.44 -9.00 -10.83
C ILE A 81 -10.50 -9.41 -12.30
N GLY A 82 -9.42 -10.04 -12.77
CA GLY A 82 -9.30 -10.51 -14.16
C GLY A 82 -8.65 -9.51 -15.11
N ALA A 83 -8.44 -8.28 -14.68
CA ALA A 83 -7.87 -7.25 -15.57
C ALA A 83 -6.38 -7.44 -15.85
N ASP A 84 -5.65 -8.02 -14.89
CA ASP A 84 -4.21 -8.26 -15.03
C ASP A 84 -3.82 -9.58 -14.37
N PRO A 85 -4.05 -10.72 -15.03
CA PRO A 85 -3.82 -12.03 -14.42
C PRO A 85 -2.40 -12.24 -13.89
N GLU A 86 -1.40 -11.72 -14.56
CA GLU A 86 0.00 -11.88 -14.14
C GLU A 86 0.27 -11.16 -12.81
N LEU A 87 -0.21 -9.95 -12.68
CA LEU A 87 -0.09 -9.18 -11.45
C LEU A 87 -0.91 -9.83 -10.32
N GLU A 88 -2.08 -10.35 -10.64
CA GLU A 88 -2.96 -11.02 -9.68
C GLU A 88 -2.32 -12.31 -9.17
N ASP A 89 -1.65 -13.07 -10.04
CA ASP A 89 -0.90 -14.28 -9.65
C ASP A 89 0.24 -13.91 -8.70
N ALA A 90 0.97 -12.85 -8.98
CA ALA A 90 2.07 -12.38 -8.14
C ALA A 90 1.56 -11.94 -6.76
N HIS A 91 0.42 -11.27 -6.72
CA HIS A 91 -0.21 -10.87 -5.46
C HIS A 91 -0.60 -12.09 -4.63
N ALA A 92 -1.22 -13.09 -5.24
CA ALA A 92 -1.63 -14.30 -4.54
C ALA A 92 -0.45 -15.01 -3.89
N LEU A 93 0.66 -15.08 -4.61
CA LEU A 93 1.88 -15.70 -4.09
C LEU A 93 2.45 -14.91 -2.90
N ALA A 94 2.54 -13.59 -3.03
CA ALA A 94 3.12 -12.73 -1.99
C ALA A 94 2.23 -12.62 -0.75
N ALA A 95 0.93 -12.45 -0.95
CA ALA A 95 -0.02 -12.22 0.13
C ALA A 95 -0.45 -13.49 0.86
N GLY A 96 -0.29 -14.64 0.22
CA GLY A 96 -0.67 -15.92 0.82
C GLY A 96 -2.16 -16.25 0.70
N PHE A 97 -2.92 -15.50 -0.08
CA PHE A 97 -4.31 -15.81 -0.40
C PHE A 97 -4.65 -15.26 -1.77
N ASP A 98 -5.64 -15.85 -2.40
CA ASP A 98 -6.06 -15.45 -3.74
C ASP A 98 -7.52 -14.95 -3.69
N PRO A 99 -7.74 -13.62 -3.77
CA PRO A 99 -9.10 -13.09 -3.71
C PRO A 99 -10.00 -13.57 -4.85
N ARG A 100 -9.42 -14.06 -5.96
CA ARG A 100 -10.20 -14.58 -7.09
C ARG A 100 -10.95 -15.86 -6.75
N THR A 101 -10.51 -16.57 -5.71
CA THR A 101 -11.13 -17.83 -5.28
C THR A 101 -12.19 -17.65 -4.20
N LEU A 102 -12.37 -16.43 -3.70
CA LEU A 102 -13.30 -16.14 -2.63
C LEU A 102 -14.68 -15.80 -3.18
N SER A 103 -15.73 -16.09 -2.40
CA SER A 103 -17.11 -15.84 -2.83
C SER A 103 -17.46 -14.35 -2.80
N GLU A 104 -16.84 -13.60 -1.90
CA GLU A 104 -17.05 -12.15 -1.81
C GLU A 104 -16.28 -11.44 -2.93
N GLU A 105 -16.89 -10.42 -3.52
CA GLU A 105 -16.23 -9.64 -4.57
C GLU A 105 -15.13 -8.77 -3.98
N TYR A 106 -13.89 -8.97 -4.44
CA TYR A 106 -12.73 -8.17 -4.07
C TYR A 106 -12.37 -7.21 -5.19
N VAL A 107 -11.59 -6.21 -4.85
CA VAL A 107 -10.96 -5.30 -5.81
C VAL A 107 -9.48 -5.21 -5.45
N TYR A 108 -8.64 -5.10 -6.45
CA TYR A 108 -7.23 -4.78 -6.26
C TYR A 108 -7.08 -3.28 -6.28
N LEU A 109 -6.24 -2.78 -5.37
CA LEU A 109 -5.91 -1.35 -5.29
C LEU A 109 -4.41 -1.24 -5.45
N ARG A 110 -3.97 -0.57 -6.51
CA ARG A 110 -2.56 -0.38 -6.79
C ARG A 110 -2.17 1.03 -6.37
N ILE A 111 -1.27 1.10 -5.38
CA ILE A 111 -0.83 2.36 -4.78
C ILE A 111 0.52 2.71 -5.38
N ARG A 112 0.56 3.80 -6.16
CA ARG A 112 1.79 4.27 -6.78
C ARG A 112 2.48 5.26 -5.85
N PRO A 113 3.70 4.97 -5.35
CA PRO A 113 4.36 5.88 -4.42
C PRO A 113 4.60 7.25 -5.04
N HIS A 114 4.23 8.28 -4.30
CA HIS A 114 4.51 9.68 -4.61
C HIS A 114 5.46 10.25 -3.59
N GLU A 115 5.23 9.94 -2.30
CA GLU A 115 6.13 10.28 -1.21
C GLU A 115 6.40 9.06 -0.36
N ILE A 116 7.65 8.91 0.07
CA ILE A 116 8.06 7.85 0.99
C ILE A 116 8.90 8.48 2.08
N GLN A 117 8.57 8.16 3.33
CA GLN A 117 9.33 8.55 4.52
C GLN A 117 9.73 7.29 5.27
N ALA A 118 10.96 7.26 5.77
CA ALA A 118 11.47 6.13 6.54
C ALA A 118 12.37 6.66 7.65
N TRP A 119 12.15 6.18 8.87
CA TRP A 119 12.99 6.54 10.01
C TRP A 119 12.86 5.53 11.14
N ARG A 120 13.86 5.50 12.02
CA ARG A 120 13.90 4.63 13.19
C ARG A 120 13.86 5.40 14.49
N GLU A 121 14.65 6.45 14.59
CA GLU A 121 14.78 7.25 15.81
C GLU A 121 14.43 8.71 15.55
N ALA A 122 14.10 9.43 16.61
CA ALA A 122 13.70 10.83 16.50
C ALA A 122 14.75 11.71 15.79
N ASN A 123 16.03 11.39 15.96
CA ASN A 123 17.10 12.14 15.31
C ASN A 123 17.17 11.91 13.79
N GLU A 124 16.44 10.97 13.27
CA GLU A 124 16.36 10.70 11.83
C GLU A 124 15.19 11.42 11.16
N LEU A 125 14.35 12.10 11.94
CA LEU A 125 13.14 12.75 11.40
C LEU A 125 13.45 13.80 10.34
N GLU A 126 14.55 14.52 10.48
CA GLU A 126 14.94 15.55 9.53
C GLU A 126 15.26 14.99 8.15
N GLY A 127 15.88 13.81 8.12
CA GLY A 127 16.24 13.14 6.88
C GLY A 127 15.34 12.00 6.50
N ARG A 128 14.08 11.99 6.97
CA ARG A 128 13.20 10.83 6.78
C ARG A 128 12.64 10.69 5.37
N SER A 129 12.67 11.74 4.56
CA SER A 129 12.16 11.67 3.20
C SER A 129 13.08 10.83 2.32
N VAL A 130 12.52 9.84 1.64
CA VAL A 130 13.21 8.91 0.76
C VAL A 130 12.72 9.08 -0.68
N MET A 131 11.49 9.52 -0.84
CA MET A 131 10.90 9.83 -2.14
C MET A 131 10.02 11.08 -2.00
N ARG A 132 10.08 11.95 -2.99
CA ARG A 132 9.25 13.15 -3.06
C ARG A 132 8.85 13.40 -4.50
N GLY A 133 7.56 13.66 -4.71
CA GLY A 133 7.06 13.91 -6.05
C GLY A 133 7.25 12.74 -7.00
N GLY A 134 7.28 11.51 -6.49
CA GLY A 134 7.46 10.31 -7.29
C GLY A 134 8.91 9.98 -7.63
N ALA A 135 9.87 10.80 -7.18
CA ALA A 135 11.30 10.60 -7.46
C ALA A 135 12.04 10.15 -6.21
N TRP A 136 12.87 9.12 -6.35
CA TRP A 136 13.74 8.67 -5.28
C TRP A 136 14.79 9.73 -4.95
N LEU A 137 15.01 9.93 -3.66
CA LEU A 137 16.05 10.84 -3.17
C LEU A 137 17.28 10.02 -2.80
N GLU A 138 18.45 10.61 -3.03
CA GLU A 138 19.72 9.96 -2.70
C GLU A 138 20.04 9.98 -1.20
#